data_a8c6f3c6b17fd4e67786986886f24c28
#
_entry.id   a8c6f3c6b17fd4e67786986886f24c28
#
_cell.length_a   1.000
_cell.length_b   1.000
_cell.length_c   1.000
_cell.angle_alpha   90.00
_cell.angle_beta   90.00
_cell.angle_gamma   90.00
#
_symmetry.space_group_name_H-M   'P 1'
#
loop_
_entity.id
_entity.type
_entity.pdbx_description
1 polymer ?
#
loop_
_entity_poly.entity_id
_entity_poly.type
_entity_poly.pdbx_seq_one_letter_code
_entity_poly.pdbx_strand_id
1 'polypeptide(L)'
;MKQYFGIDIGGTAVKLGIVDETGRVLLKGEESVSFDGYQTPVLTTVRRAAKEFLTANAIPVESLAGIGVSATGQIDSRKGIVAGTCGNFPNYIGSPIKSALEEDFGLPVTVANDANCMTLGEVWVGAAQGYTDVIGVTLGTGVGGGILTGGHLLEGARGLGGELGHYRTHALDGVDCTCGAKGCWERYAATTALVRAAQKKNPDWKDGRAIFAAAEAGSETVLALLDHWTDEIAQGLAGMVHIFNPQLILIGGGVSAQQKLLIEPIAAKVKASVMPAFAEGLEVRAAQLHNDAGMVGAVYYFRQTMEKE
;
A
#
# COMPACT_ATOMS: atom_id res chain seq x y z
N MET A 1 -0.59 -0.75 29.26
CA MET A 1 -0.19 -0.94 27.85
C MET A 1 -1.10 -0.05 27.02
N LYS A 2 -0.52 0.91 26.25
CA LYS A 2 -1.30 1.83 25.42
C LYS A 2 -1.94 1.05 24.27
N GLN A 3 -3.17 1.42 23.94
CA GLN A 3 -3.91 0.88 22.81
C GLN A 3 -4.31 2.00 21.85
N TYR A 4 -4.36 1.68 20.59
CA TYR A 4 -4.69 2.61 19.50
C TYR A 4 -5.76 2.01 18.61
N PHE A 5 -6.59 2.86 18.03
CA PHE A 5 -7.55 2.42 17.04
C PHE A 5 -6.93 2.58 15.65
N GLY A 6 -6.69 1.47 14.98
CA GLY A 6 -6.22 1.41 13.60
C GLY A 6 -7.40 1.26 12.64
N ILE A 7 -7.43 2.09 11.61
CA ILE A 7 -8.45 2.06 10.55
C ILE A 7 -7.73 1.98 9.20
N ASP A 8 -8.09 1.02 8.35
CA ASP A 8 -7.53 0.89 6.99
C ASP A 8 -8.67 0.98 5.96
N ILE A 9 -8.76 2.12 5.28
CA ILE A 9 -9.80 2.44 4.30
C ILE A 9 -9.31 2.01 2.92
N GLY A 10 -9.74 0.83 2.49
CA GLY A 10 -9.50 0.34 1.14
C GLY A 10 -10.62 0.70 0.16
N GLY A 11 -10.43 0.32 -1.11
CA GLY A 11 -11.42 0.59 -2.15
C GLY A 11 -12.72 -0.20 -2.02
N THR A 12 -12.73 -1.35 -1.39
CA THR A 12 -13.91 -2.24 -1.26
C THR A 12 -14.35 -2.45 0.18
N ALA A 13 -13.46 -2.29 1.13
CA ALA A 13 -13.73 -2.53 2.54
C ALA A 13 -12.93 -1.56 3.42
N VAL A 14 -13.46 -1.29 4.61
CA VAL A 14 -12.73 -0.70 5.72
C VAL A 14 -12.40 -1.79 6.73
N LYS A 15 -11.12 -1.87 7.12
CA LYS A 15 -10.65 -2.74 8.21
C LYS A 15 -10.44 -1.91 9.46
N LEU A 16 -10.80 -2.47 10.58
CA LEU A 16 -10.82 -1.84 11.89
C LEU A 16 -10.08 -2.73 12.88
N GLY A 17 -9.32 -2.16 13.79
CA GLY A 17 -8.67 -2.98 14.81
C GLY A 17 -8.05 -2.19 15.94
N ILE A 18 -7.88 -2.89 17.05
CA ILE A 18 -7.13 -2.39 18.20
C ILE A 18 -5.71 -2.91 18.13
N VAL A 19 -4.77 -1.99 18.10
CA VAL A 19 -3.33 -2.29 18.04
C VAL A 19 -2.67 -1.77 19.31
N ASP A 20 -1.83 -2.57 19.96
CA ASP A 20 -1.10 -2.14 21.13
C ASP A 20 0.21 -1.40 20.78
N GLU A 21 0.87 -0.88 21.81
CA GLU A 21 2.13 -0.13 21.68
C GLU A 21 3.31 -0.96 21.14
N THR A 22 3.16 -2.28 21.03
CA THR A 22 4.15 -3.18 20.42
C THR A 22 3.85 -3.51 18.94
N GLY A 23 2.72 -3.01 18.42
CA GLY A 23 2.28 -3.28 17.04
C GLY A 23 1.45 -4.57 16.88
N ARG A 24 1.10 -5.21 18.00
CA ARG A 24 0.26 -6.41 17.98
C ARG A 24 -1.21 -6.02 17.79
N VAL A 25 -1.86 -6.66 16.84
CA VAL A 25 -3.31 -6.54 16.63
C VAL A 25 -4.02 -7.39 17.67
N LEU A 26 -4.77 -6.76 18.56
CA LEU A 26 -5.51 -7.40 19.65
C LEU A 26 -6.90 -7.83 19.20
N LEU A 27 -7.52 -7.03 18.34
CA LEU A 27 -8.87 -7.22 17.83
C LEU A 27 -8.98 -6.66 16.43
N LYS A 28 -9.76 -7.29 15.56
CA LYS A 28 -10.01 -6.78 14.20
C LYS A 28 -11.42 -7.09 13.70
N GLY A 29 -11.90 -6.24 12.80
CA GLY A 29 -13.14 -6.37 12.06
C GLY A 29 -13.02 -5.76 10.67
N GLU A 30 -13.98 -6.04 9.82
CA GLU A 30 -14.03 -5.54 8.45
C GLU A 30 -15.47 -5.27 8.04
N GLU A 31 -15.68 -4.20 7.26
CA GLU A 31 -16.97 -3.88 6.66
C GLU A 31 -16.81 -3.40 5.22
N SER A 32 -17.75 -3.77 4.33
CA SER A 32 -17.74 -3.31 2.95
C SER A 32 -18.07 -1.83 2.84
N VAL A 33 -17.28 -1.08 2.06
CA VAL A 33 -17.56 0.32 1.70
C VAL A 33 -18.22 0.44 0.31
N SER A 34 -18.30 -0.66 -0.43
CA SER A 34 -18.88 -0.71 -1.79
C SER A 34 -20.20 -1.47 -1.87
N PHE A 35 -20.82 -1.76 -0.71
CA PHE A 35 -22.00 -2.64 -0.59
C PHE A 35 -23.22 -2.17 -1.40
N ASP A 36 -23.32 -0.87 -1.68
CA ASP A 36 -24.39 -0.25 -2.44
C ASP A 36 -23.90 0.45 -3.74
N GLY A 37 -22.71 0.09 -4.23
CA GLY A 37 -22.09 0.73 -5.37
C GLY A 37 -21.64 2.17 -5.09
N TYR A 38 -21.24 2.45 -3.86
CA TYR A 38 -20.79 3.77 -3.34
C TYR A 38 -21.88 4.86 -3.37
N GLN A 39 -23.16 4.50 -3.31
CA GLN A 39 -24.26 5.46 -3.09
C GLN A 39 -24.12 6.12 -1.73
N THR A 40 -23.77 5.33 -0.70
CA THR A 40 -23.34 5.86 0.60
C THR A 40 -21.86 6.30 0.49
N PRO A 41 -21.54 7.56 0.81
CA PRO A 41 -20.15 8.03 0.80
C PRO A 41 -19.26 7.16 1.69
N VAL A 42 -18.05 6.83 1.22
CA VAL A 42 -17.10 5.98 1.95
C VAL A 42 -16.87 6.45 3.38
N LEU A 43 -16.67 7.76 3.60
CA LEU A 43 -16.44 8.32 4.94
C LEU A 43 -17.65 8.10 5.86
N THR A 44 -18.89 8.16 5.35
CA THR A 44 -20.09 7.86 6.13
C THR A 44 -20.10 6.43 6.65
N THR A 45 -19.76 5.48 5.79
CA THR A 45 -19.62 4.07 6.17
C THR A 45 -18.50 3.87 7.19
N VAL A 46 -17.34 4.49 6.97
CA VAL A 46 -16.20 4.42 7.91
C VAL A 46 -16.58 4.94 9.31
N ARG A 47 -17.22 6.10 9.41
CA ARG A 47 -17.67 6.67 10.69
C ARG A 47 -18.65 5.76 11.43
N ARG A 48 -19.61 5.18 10.71
CA ARG A 48 -20.57 4.22 11.26
C ARG A 48 -19.88 2.94 11.72
N ALA A 49 -19.10 2.30 10.83
CA ALA A 49 -18.41 1.05 11.13
C ALA A 49 -17.45 1.17 12.33
N ALA A 50 -16.75 2.31 12.44
CA ALA A 50 -15.85 2.57 13.56
C ALA A 50 -16.62 2.65 14.91
N LYS A 51 -17.75 3.33 14.96
CA LYS A 51 -18.61 3.42 16.17
C LYS A 51 -19.18 2.05 16.54
N GLU A 52 -19.71 1.32 15.56
CA GLU A 52 -20.28 -0.01 15.75
C GLU A 52 -19.24 -1.01 16.24
N PHE A 53 -18.00 -0.96 15.67
CA PHE A 53 -16.91 -1.81 16.08
C PHE A 53 -16.52 -1.62 17.55
N LEU A 54 -16.32 -0.38 18.00
CA LEU A 54 -15.98 -0.09 19.40
C LEU A 54 -17.12 -0.49 20.34
N THR A 55 -18.37 -0.21 19.98
CA THR A 55 -19.55 -0.55 20.77
C THR A 55 -19.74 -2.06 20.90
N ALA A 56 -19.69 -2.79 19.78
CA ALA A 56 -19.90 -4.24 19.74
C ALA A 56 -18.83 -5.01 20.55
N ASN A 57 -17.64 -4.43 20.69
CA ASN A 57 -16.53 -5.03 21.42
C ASN A 57 -16.34 -4.45 22.84
N ALA A 58 -17.29 -3.60 23.28
CA ALA A 58 -17.25 -2.96 24.59
C ALA A 58 -15.93 -2.24 24.91
N ILE A 59 -15.37 -1.53 23.90
CA ILE A 59 -14.12 -0.77 24.04
C ILE A 59 -14.46 0.69 24.38
N PRO A 60 -14.10 1.18 25.58
CA PRO A 60 -14.28 2.58 25.92
C PRO A 60 -13.33 3.45 25.10
N VAL A 61 -13.86 4.50 24.46
CA VAL A 61 -13.07 5.42 23.64
C VAL A 61 -11.93 6.06 24.44
N GLU A 62 -12.17 6.40 25.69
CA GLU A 62 -11.20 6.97 26.62
C GLU A 62 -10.04 6.05 26.99
N SER A 63 -10.15 4.74 26.69
CA SER A 63 -9.06 3.78 26.87
C SER A 63 -8.03 3.82 25.74
N LEU A 64 -8.36 4.50 24.63
CA LEU A 64 -7.52 4.57 23.43
C LEU A 64 -6.66 5.84 23.45
N ALA A 65 -5.40 5.71 23.07
CA ALA A 65 -4.46 6.83 23.01
C ALA A 65 -4.66 7.72 21.76
N GLY A 66 -5.28 7.18 20.71
CA GLY A 66 -5.59 7.89 19.47
C GLY A 66 -5.94 6.97 18.32
N ILE A 67 -6.13 7.57 17.14
CA ILE A 67 -6.59 6.88 15.94
C ILE A 67 -5.56 7.07 14.81
N GLY A 68 -5.04 5.97 14.28
CA GLY A 68 -4.24 5.95 13.06
C GLY A 68 -5.08 5.48 11.88
N VAL A 69 -5.09 6.24 10.78
CA VAL A 69 -5.86 5.91 9.58
C VAL A 69 -4.95 5.72 8.38
N SER A 70 -5.03 4.55 7.77
CA SER A 70 -4.55 4.23 6.43
C SER A 70 -5.70 4.48 5.46
N ALA A 71 -5.48 5.20 4.37
CA ALA A 71 -6.52 5.49 3.41
C ALA A 71 -6.02 5.40 1.96
N THR A 72 -6.81 4.74 1.11
CA THR A 72 -6.54 4.68 -0.33
C THR A 72 -6.66 6.07 -0.98
N GLY A 73 -5.89 6.30 -2.03
CA GLY A 73 -5.85 7.57 -2.76
C GLY A 73 -4.74 8.51 -2.32
N GLN A 74 -4.73 9.71 -2.89
CA GLN A 74 -3.76 10.75 -2.56
C GLN A 74 -4.19 11.47 -1.29
N ILE A 75 -3.46 11.30 -0.22
CA ILE A 75 -3.79 11.84 1.10
C ILE A 75 -2.91 13.05 1.43
N ASP A 76 -3.52 14.21 1.60
CA ASP A 76 -2.85 15.34 2.27
C ASP A 76 -2.76 14.99 3.78
N SER A 77 -1.69 14.33 4.19
CA SER A 77 -1.51 13.82 5.55
C SER A 77 -1.51 14.93 6.60
N ARG A 78 -1.08 16.14 6.23
CA ARG A 78 -1.06 17.30 7.14
C ARG A 78 -2.46 17.79 7.49
N LYS A 79 -3.36 17.78 6.49
CA LYS A 79 -4.77 18.16 6.69
C LYS A 79 -5.65 16.96 7.06
N GLY A 80 -5.22 15.74 6.77
CA GLY A 80 -5.99 14.51 6.95
C GLY A 80 -7.19 14.43 6.01
N ILE A 81 -7.01 14.87 4.74
CA ILE A 81 -8.06 14.87 3.72
C ILE A 81 -7.63 14.06 2.48
N VAL A 82 -8.61 13.54 1.77
CA VAL A 82 -8.41 12.93 0.45
C VAL A 82 -8.22 14.04 -0.59
N ALA A 83 -7.01 14.25 -1.07
CA ALA A 83 -6.68 15.28 -2.05
C ALA A 83 -6.98 14.85 -3.50
N GLY A 84 -6.95 13.55 -3.78
CA GLY A 84 -7.21 12.98 -5.09
C GLY A 84 -7.32 11.47 -5.06
N THR A 85 -7.76 10.88 -6.18
CA THR A 85 -7.78 9.44 -6.37
C THR A 85 -7.66 9.10 -7.86
N CYS A 86 -7.04 7.98 -8.17
CA CYS A 86 -7.03 7.38 -9.51
C CYS A 86 -8.10 6.28 -9.65
N GLY A 87 -8.87 6.02 -8.60
CA GLY A 87 -9.99 5.09 -8.58
C GLY A 87 -11.33 5.82 -8.80
N ASN A 88 -12.36 5.04 -9.12
CA ASN A 88 -13.72 5.57 -9.28
C ASN A 88 -14.47 5.47 -7.92
N PHE A 89 -14.19 6.41 -7.04
CA PHE A 89 -14.84 6.53 -5.72
C PHE A 89 -15.69 7.81 -5.69
N PRO A 90 -16.99 7.75 -5.99
CA PRO A 90 -17.87 8.91 -5.94
C PRO A 90 -17.85 9.56 -4.53
N ASN A 91 -17.79 10.90 -4.50
CA ASN A 91 -17.83 11.68 -3.26
C ASN A 91 -16.70 11.38 -2.25
N TYR A 92 -15.57 10.81 -2.70
CA TYR A 92 -14.45 10.51 -1.82
C TYR A 92 -13.41 11.62 -1.77
N ILE A 93 -13.11 12.27 -2.90
CA ILE A 93 -12.21 13.43 -2.96
C ILE A 93 -12.76 14.56 -2.10
N GLY A 94 -11.90 15.17 -1.29
CA GLY A 94 -12.28 16.21 -0.34
C GLY A 94 -12.79 15.68 1.02
N SER A 95 -12.91 14.35 1.19
CA SER A 95 -13.35 13.76 2.47
C SER A 95 -12.42 14.18 3.61
N PRO A 96 -12.94 14.87 4.66
CA PRO A 96 -12.15 15.35 5.77
C PRO A 96 -12.02 14.27 6.85
N ILE A 97 -11.28 13.19 6.54
CA ILE A 97 -11.21 11.98 7.38
C ILE A 97 -10.77 12.33 8.81
N LYS A 98 -9.69 13.11 8.95
CA LYS A 98 -9.14 13.48 10.25
C LYS A 98 -10.19 14.17 11.12
N SER A 99 -10.69 15.32 10.68
CA SER A 99 -11.59 16.12 11.50
C SER A 99 -12.93 15.43 11.78
N ALA A 100 -13.42 14.61 10.83
CA ALA A 100 -14.65 13.85 11.04
C ALA A 100 -14.53 12.78 12.13
N LEU A 101 -13.37 12.10 12.21
CA LEU A 101 -13.13 11.12 13.27
C LEU A 101 -12.74 11.77 14.60
N GLU A 102 -12.04 12.92 14.58
CA GLU A 102 -11.81 13.75 15.77
C GLU A 102 -13.13 14.22 16.39
N GLU A 103 -14.09 14.66 15.55
CA GLU A 103 -15.44 15.04 15.99
C GLU A 103 -16.21 13.86 16.62
N ASP A 104 -16.11 12.67 16.00
CA ASP A 104 -16.87 11.50 16.47
C ASP A 104 -16.33 10.91 17.78
N PHE A 105 -15.02 10.94 17.99
CA PHE A 105 -14.36 10.19 19.07
C PHE A 105 -13.68 11.08 20.12
N GLY A 106 -13.44 12.36 19.82
CA GLY A 106 -12.70 13.25 20.72
C GLY A 106 -11.22 12.84 20.92
N LEU A 107 -10.68 12.02 20.06
CA LEU A 107 -9.30 11.53 20.10
C LEU A 107 -8.46 12.19 19.00
N PRO A 108 -7.14 12.34 19.20
CA PRO A 108 -6.26 12.78 18.13
C PRO A 108 -6.22 11.75 16.99
N VAL A 109 -6.21 12.23 15.74
CA VAL A 109 -6.26 11.40 14.53
C VAL A 109 -5.11 11.77 13.58
N THR A 110 -4.46 10.76 13.00
CA THR A 110 -3.56 10.93 11.87
C THR A 110 -4.05 10.11 10.67
N VAL A 111 -3.78 10.61 9.47
CA VAL A 111 -4.19 9.94 8.23
C VAL A 111 -3.00 9.91 7.29
N ALA A 112 -2.69 8.74 6.73
CA ALA A 112 -1.65 8.56 5.71
C ALA A 112 -2.16 7.67 4.56
N ASN A 113 -1.44 7.70 3.44
CA ASN A 113 -1.73 6.83 2.30
C ASN A 113 -1.51 5.34 2.65
N ASP A 114 -2.27 4.44 2.04
CA ASP A 114 -2.27 3.00 2.29
C ASP A 114 -0.91 2.32 2.02
N ALA A 115 -0.21 2.68 0.94
CA ALA A 115 1.12 2.12 0.65
C ALA A 115 2.19 2.67 1.61
N ASN A 116 2.08 3.93 2.03
CA ASN A 116 2.91 4.50 3.08
C ASN A 116 2.69 3.74 4.41
N CYS A 117 1.44 3.49 4.78
CA CYS A 117 1.11 2.73 5.98
C CYS A 117 1.61 1.28 5.87
N MET A 118 1.44 0.61 4.72
CA MET A 118 1.99 -0.73 4.52
C MET A 118 3.49 -0.74 4.79
N THR A 119 4.24 0.19 4.22
CA THR A 119 5.68 0.28 4.41
C THR A 119 6.05 0.51 5.87
N LEU A 120 5.37 1.43 6.55
CA LEU A 120 5.58 1.72 7.97
C LEU A 120 5.26 0.54 8.88
N GLY A 121 4.19 -0.21 8.61
CA GLY A 121 3.83 -1.40 9.38
C GLY A 121 4.92 -2.46 9.30
N GLU A 122 5.43 -2.71 8.11
CA GLU A 122 6.50 -3.67 7.86
C GLU A 122 7.84 -3.24 8.49
N VAL A 123 8.11 -1.94 8.56
CA VAL A 123 9.27 -1.39 9.29
C VAL A 123 9.11 -1.57 10.79
N TRP A 124 7.91 -1.38 11.32
CA TRP A 124 7.68 -1.49 12.75
C TRP A 124 7.76 -2.94 13.26
N VAL A 125 6.99 -3.85 12.65
CA VAL A 125 6.84 -5.23 13.15
C VAL A 125 6.86 -6.32 12.07
N GLY A 126 7.24 -5.99 10.83
CA GLY A 126 7.22 -6.90 9.69
C GLY A 126 8.61 -7.20 9.11
N ALA A 127 8.63 -7.44 7.79
CA ALA A 127 9.81 -7.87 7.03
C ALA A 127 10.92 -6.80 6.95
N ALA A 128 10.62 -5.54 7.25
CA ALA A 128 11.55 -4.42 7.16
C ALA A 128 12.05 -3.92 8.53
N GLN A 129 11.88 -4.70 9.61
CA GLN A 129 12.42 -4.35 10.92
C GLN A 129 13.93 -4.15 10.88
N GLY A 130 14.41 -3.03 11.47
CA GLY A 130 15.82 -2.69 11.54
C GLY A 130 16.37 -1.95 10.31
N TYR A 131 15.60 -1.77 9.26
CA TYR A 131 15.95 -0.97 8.08
C TYR A 131 15.47 0.47 8.24
N THR A 132 16.30 1.42 7.81
CA THR A 132 16.00 2.86 7.85
C THR A 132 15.76 3.45 6.48
N ASP A 133 16.28 2.82 5.43
CA ASP A 133 16.17 3.29 4.04
C ASP A 133 15.48 2.19 3.22
N VAL A 134 14.17 2.35 3.04
CA VAL A 134 13.27 1.33 2.48
C VAL A 134 12.40 1.92 1.38
N ILE A 135 12.28 1.21 0.28
CA ILE A 135 11.25 1.45 -0.73
C ILE A 135 10.21 0.34 -0.61
N GLY A 136 9.02 0.67 -0.12
CA GLY A 136 7.87 -0.21 -0.15
C GLY A 136 7.07 -0.03 -1.44
N VAL A 137 6.68 -1.13 -2.07
CA VAL A 137 5.85 -1.12 -3.29
C VAL A 137 4.71 -2.11 -3.12
N THR A 138 3.48 -1.68 -3.39
CA THR A 138 2.31 -2.56 -3.44
C THR A 138 1.94 -2.85 -4.89
N LEU A 139 1.89 -4.13 -5.26
CA LEU A 139 1.48 -4.62 -6.57
C LEU A 139 0.05 -5.17 -6.51
N GLY A 140 -0.92 -4.38 -6.94
CA GLY A 140 -2.34 -4.69 -6.87
C GLY A 140 -3.12 -4.22 -8.10
N THR A 141 -4.26 -3.57 -7.86
CA THR A 141 -5.04 -2.87 -8.92
C THR A 141 -4.19 -1.81 -9.59
N GLY A 142 -3.41 -1.08 -8.81
CA GLY A 142 -2.37 -0.15 -9.23
C GLY A 142 -1.01 -0.52 -8.64
N VAL A 143 -0.11 0.45 -8.63
CA VAL A 143 1.18 0.40 -7.96
C VAL A 143 1.22 1.53 -6.93
N GLY A 144 1.14 1.18 -5.66
CA GLY A 144 1.37 2.12 -4.56
C GLY A 144 2.82 2.12 -4.11
N GLY A 145 3.24 3.18 -3.43
CA GLY A 145 4.60 3.30 -2.94
C GLY A 145 4.72 4.01 -1.60
N GLY A 146 5.71 3.61 -0.82
CA GLY A 146 6.16 4.31 0.39
C GLY A 146 7.68 4.34 0.44
N ILE A 147 8.25 5.48 0.77
CA ILE A 147 9.70 5.68 0.82
C ILE A 147 10.07 6.10 2.23
N LEU A 148 10.95 5.33 2.87
CA LEU A 148 11.64 5.74 4.08
C LEU A 148 13.09 6.12 3.75
N THR A 149 13.56 7.19 4.36
CA THR A 149 14.96 7.58 4.35
C THR A 149 15.37 8.06 5.75
N GLY A 150 16.46 7.50 6.26
CA GLY A 150 16.91 7.76 7.63
C GLY A 150 15.85 7.42 8.69
N GLY A 151 14.99 6.43 8.47
CA GLY A 151 13.90 6.02 9.38
C GLY A 151 12.62 6.85 9.31
N HIS A 152 12.57 7.86 8.42
CA HIS A 152 11.42 8.76 8.29
C HIS A 152 10.73 8.59 6.94
N LEU A 153 9.40 8.65 6.94
CA LEU A 153 8.61 8.61 5.73
C LEU A 153 8.84 9.88 4.88
N LEU A 154 9.11 9.71 3.59
CA LEU A 154 9.25 10.82 2.64
C LEU A 154 7.87 11.31 2.20
N GLU A 155 7.30 12.22 2.95
CA GLU A 155 5.95 12.74 2.70
C GLU A 155 5.91 13.89 1.68
N GLY A 156 7.04 14.56 1.44
CA GLY A 156 7.10 15.76 0.59
C GLY A 156 6.38 16.98 1.21
N ALA A 157 6.14 17.97 0.38
CA ALA A 157 5.65 19.28 0.84
C ALA A 157 4.24 19.28 1.43
N ARG A 158 3.37 18.34 1.02
CA ARG A 158 1.94 18.28 1.40
C ARG A 158 1.49 16.90 1.87
N GLY A 159 2.41 15.99 2.17
CA GLY A 159 2.07 14.63 2.55
C GLY A 159 1.72 13.70 1.38
N LEU A 160 1.91 14.15 0.13
CA LEU A 160 1.54 13.41 -1.10
C LEU A 160 2.72 12.63 -1.71
N GLY A 161 3.85 12.53 -1.03
CA GLY A 161 5.03 11.81 -1.52
C GLY A 161 4.78 10.30 -1.62
N GLY A 162 5.48 9.63 -2.52
CA GLY A 162 5.38 8.17 -2.64
C GLY A 162 4.49 7.65 -3.78
N GLU A 163 3.95 8.50 -4.64
CA GLU A 163 3.14 8.11 -5.81
C GLU A 163 3.98 7.43 -6.91
N LEU A 164 4.69 6.34 -6.52
CA LEU A 164 5.69 5.67 -7.37
C LEU A 164 5.09 5.09 -8.66
N GLY A 165 3.85 4.63 -8.61
CA GLY A 165 3.16 4.08 -9.78
C GLY A 165 2.99 5.07 -10.93
N HIS A 166 3.00 6.39 -10.64
CA HIS A 166 2.79 7.44 -11.64
C HIS A 166 4.09 8.05 -12.20
N TYR A 167 5.24 7.60 -11.76
CA TYR A 167 6.51 7.83 -12.43
C TYR A 167 6.52 7.18 -13.82
N ARG A 168 7.03 7.87 -14.84
CA ARG A 168 6.95 7.42 -16.25
C ARG A 168 8.13 6.55 -16.63
N THR A 169 7.91 5.27 -16.86
CA THR A 169 8.88 4.35 -17.45
C THR A 169 8.81 4.32 -18.98
N HIS A 170 7.64 4.64 -19.56
CA HIS A 170 7.38 4.63 -21.00
C HIS A 170 6.87 6.01 -21.47
N ALA A 171 7.74 7.02 -21.40
CA ALA A 171 7.35 8.42 -21.60
C ALA A 171 6.93 8.75 -23.05
N LEU A 172 7.49 8.07 -24.05
CA LEU A 172 7.30 8.41 -25.47
C LEU A 172 6.13 7.68 -26.10
N ASP A 173 6.00 6.38 -25.87
CA ASP A 173 5.07 5.46 -26.54
C ASP A 173 4.12 4.74 -25.59
N GLY A 174 4.05 5.21 -24.34
CA GLY A 174 3.30 4.58 -23.27
C GLY A 174 1.78 4.69 -23.42
N VAL A 175 1.07 3.74 -22.77
CA VAL A 175 -0.40 3.70 -22.75
C VAL A 175 -0.96 4.76 -21.78
N ASP A 176 -2.23 5.14 -22.00
CA ASP A 176 -2.92 6.11 -21.14
C ASP A 176 -3.06 5.59 -19.71
N CYS A 177 -2.88 6.49 -18.76
CA CYS A 177 -3.04 6.25 -17.33
C CYS A 177 -4.27 7.00 -16.78
N THR A 178 -4.92 6.43 -15.78
CA THR A 178 -6.06 7.05 -15.08
C THR A 178 -5.73 8.39 -14.41
N CYS A 179 -4.44 8.66 -14.15
CA CYS A 179 -3.99 9.97 -13.65
C CYS A 179 -3.98 11.09 -14.70
N GLY A 180 -4.37 10.81 -15.95
CA GLY A 180 -4.36 11.75 -17.08
C GLY A 180 -3.03 11.81 -17.83
N ALA A 181 -1.98 11.12 -17.39
CA ALA A 181 -0.69 11.02 -18.09
C ALA A 181 -0.62 9.76 -18.97
N LYS A 182 0.52 9.59 -19.68
CA LYS A 182 0.85 8.39 -20.45
C LYS A 182 2.14 7.77 -19.93
N GLY A 183 2.25 6.43 -20.04
CA GLY A 183 3.48 5.71 -19.76
C GLY A 183 3.86 5.59 -18.29
N CYS A 184 2.90 5.77 -17.38
CA CYS A 184 3.12 5.55 -15.95
C CYS A 184 3.49 4.08 -15.67
N TRP A 185 4.43 3.87 -14.78
CA TRP A 185 4.93 2.55 -14.39
C TRP A 185 3.82 1.58 -13.96
N GLU A 186 2.81 2.06 -13.26
CA GLU A 186 1.63 1.29 -12.87
C GLU A 186 0.98 0.54 -14.04
N ARG A 187 0.96 1.14 -15.24
CA ARG A 187 0.30 0.56 -16.40
C ARG A 187 0.98 -0.70 -16.92
N TYR A 188 2.20 -0.96 -16.45
CA TYR A 188 3.06 -2.09 -16.84
C TYR A 188 3.34 -3.01 -15.65
N ALA A 189 3.57 -2.46 -14.47
CA ALA A 189 4.00 -3.18 -13.27
C ALA A 189 2.85 -3.65 -12.35
N ALA A 190 1.64 -3.07 -12.43
CA ALA A 190 0.52 -3.51 -11.61
C ALA A 190 0.09 -4.96 -11.91
N THR A 191 -0.48 -5.67 -10.93
CA THR A 191 -1.07 -7.01 -11.15
C THR A 191 -2.16 -6.97 -12.23
N THR A 192 -2.93 -5.88 -12.30
CA THR A 192 -3.92 -5.68 -13.37
C THR A 192 -3.30 -5.58 -14.76
N ALA A 193 -2.06 -5.13 -14.89
CA ALA A 193 -1.33 -5.14 -16.16
C ALA A 193 -0.98 -6.56 -16.59
N LEU A 194 -0.49 -7.38 -15.67
CA LEU A 194 -0.24 -8.81 -15.89
C LEU A 194 -1.52 -9.53 -16.31
N VAL A 195 -2.63 -9.35 -15.55
CA VAL A 195 -3.92 -9.98 -15.85
C VAL A 195 -4.42 -9.58 -17.24
N ARG A 196 -4.32 -8.31 -17.59
CA ARG A 196 -4.69 -7.80 -18.92
C ARG A 196 -3.87 -8.43 -20.05
N ALA A 197 -2.58 -8.64 -19.85
CA ALA A 197 -1.71 -9.31 -20.81
C ALA A 197 -2.03 -10.82 -20.93
N ALA A 198 -2.29 -11.47 -19.80
CA ALA A 198 -2.63 -12.89 -19.74
C ALA A 198 -3.97 -13.20 -20.39
N GLN A 199 -5.02 -12.40 -20.15
CA GLN A 199 -6.34 -12.58 -20.74
C GLN A 199 -6.36 -12.46 -22.29
N LYS A 200 -5.43 -11.69 -22.86
CA LYS A 200 -5.26 -11.65 -24.33
C LYS A 200 -4.78 -12.99 -24.91
N LYS A 201 -4.17 -13.84 -24.10
CA LYS A 201 -3.68 -15.17 -24.49
C LYS A 201 -4.66 -16.28 -24.13
N ASN A 202 -5.27 -16.18 -22.94
CA ASN A 202 -6.28 -17.12 -22.45
C ASN A 202 -7.25 -16.38 -21.51
N PRO A 203 -8.56 -16.30 -21.86
CA PRO A 203 -9.58 -15.64 -21.03
C PRO A 203 -9.74 -16.23 -19.61
N ASP A 204 -9.35 -17.48 -19.40
CA ASP A 204 -9.45 -18.14 -18.10
C ASP A 204 -8.39 -17.64 -17.10
N TRP A 205 -7.35 -16.96 -17.57
CA TRP A 205 -6.33 -16.31 -16.72
C TRP A 205 -6.82 -14.94 -16.22
N LYS A 206 -7.92 -14.96 -15.48
CA LYS A 206 -8.70 -13.77 -15.10
C LYS A 206 -8.21 -13.04 -13.84
N ASP A 207 -7.31 -13.63 -13.10
CA ASP A 207 -6.73 -13.06 -11.88
C ASP A 207 -5.31 -13.62 -11.62
N GLY A 208 -4.62 -13.04 -10.64
CA GLY A 208 -3.27 -13.46 -10.29
C GLY A 208 -3.19 -14.93 -9.86
N ARG A 209 -4.20 -15.45 -9.16
CA ARG A 209 -4.22 -16.87 -8.70
C ARG A 209 -4.23 -17.82 -9.88
N ALA A 210 -5.10 -17.59 -10.87
CA ALA A 210 -5.17 -18.41 -12.07
C ALA A 210 -3.87 -18.36 -12.88
N ILE A 211 -3.22 -17.19 -12.96
CA ILE A 211 -1.95 -17.00 -13.66
C ILE A 211 -0.83 -17.77 -12.95
N PHE A 212 -0.65 -17.58 -11.65
CA PHE A 212 0.42 -18.28 -10.92
C PHE A 212 0.19 -19.79 -10.85
N ALA A 213 -1.05 -20.26 -10.73
CA ALA A 213 -1.34 -21.69 -10.83
C ALA A 213 -0.96 -22.28 -12.20
N ALA A 214 -1.20 -21.56 -13.29
CA ALA A 214 -0.78 -21.98 -14.63
C ALA A 214 0.76 -21.98 -14.78
N ALA A 215 1.46 -21.04 -14.16
CA ALA A 215 2.93 -21.03 -14.13
C ALA A 215 3.49 -22.25 -13.36
N GLU A 216 2.93 -22.55 -12.20
CA GLU A 216 3.29 -23.72 -11.38
C GLU A 216 3.01 -25.03 -12.11
N ALA A 217 1.98 -25.07 -12.97
CA ALA A 217 1.69 -26.20 -13.87
C ALA A 217 2.62 -26.25 -15.11
N GLY A 218 3.58 -25.33 -15.23
CA GLY A 218 4.60 -25.33 -16.29
C GLY A 218 4.15 -24.70 -17.61
N SER A 219 3.15 -23.81 -17.61
CA SER A 219 2.74 -23.08 -18.81
C SER A 219 3.85 -22.14 -19.30
N GLU A 220 4.52 -22.51 -20.40
CA GLU A 220 5.58 -21.69 -21.01
C GLU A 220 5.11 -20.30 -21.36
N THR A 221 3.87 -20.16 -21.85
CA THR A 221 3.27 -18.86 -22.18
C THR A 221 3.15 -17.97 -20.94
N VAL A 222 2.74 -18.53 -19.79
CA VAL A 222 2.61 -17.78 -18.55
C VAL A 222 3.98 -17.46 -17.97
N LEU A 223 4.93 -18.40 -18.01
CA LEU A 223 6.30 -18.14 -17.56
C LEU A 223 6.95 -17.01 -18.34
N ALA A 224 6.77 -16.95 -19.67
CA ALA A 224 7.25 -15.83 -20.49
C ALA A 224 6.54 -14.50 -20.15
N LEU A 225 5.23 -14.52 -19.82
CA LEU A 225 4.51 -13.34 -19.37
C LEU A 225 5.01 -12.82 -18.01
N LEU A 226 5.28 -13.74 -17.08
CA LEU A 226 5.82 -13.39 -15.75
C LEU A 226 7.25 -12.84 -15.87
N ASP A 227 8.07 -13.44 -16.74
CA ASP A 227 9.42 -12.95 -16.99
C ASP A 227 9.40 -11.50 -17.51
N HIS A 228 8.62 -11.21 -18.55
CA HIS A 228 8.45 -9.84 -19.05
C HIS A 228 7.87 -8.89 -18.00
N TRP A 229 6.87 -9.33 -17.22
CA TRP A 229 6.26 -8.50 -16.18
C TRP A 229 7.25 -8.16 -15.05
N THR A 230 8.09 -9.10 -14.66
CA THR A 230 9.15 -8.84 -13.67
C THR A 230 10.26 -7.94 -14.22
N ASP A 231 10.50 -7.90 -15.55
CA ASP A 231 11.36 -6.90 -16.18
C ASP A 231 10.78 -5.49 -16.03
N GLU A 232 9.49 -5.32 -16.31
CA GLU A 232 8.80 -4.02 -16.15
C GLU A 232 8.84 -3.52 -14.70
N ILE A 233 8.67 -4.42 -13.73
CA ILE A 233 8.82 -4.09 -12.31
C ILE A 233 10.25 -3.67 -12.01
N ALA A 234 11.23 -4.45 -12.43
CA ALA A 234 12.63 -4.23 -12.13
C ALA A 234 13.16 -2.91 -12.74
N GLN A 235 12.74 -2.55 -13.94
CA GLN A 235 13.13 -1.28 -14.57
C GLN A 235 12.69 -0.07 -13.76
N GLY A 236 11.42 -0.06 -13.28
CA GLY A 236 10.94 1.01 -12.43
C GLY A 236 11.70 1.09 -11.11
N LEU A 237 11.94 -0.06 -10.48
CA LEU A 237 12.68 -0.15 -9.21
C LEU A 237 14.15 0.28 -9.38
N ALA A 238 14.80 -0.07 -10.48
CA ALA A 238 16.20 0.33 -10.73
C ALA A 238 16.38 1.85 -10.76
N GLY A 239 15.43 2.57 -11.37
CA GLY A 239 15.44 4.04 -11.32
C GLY A 239 15.35 4.59 -9.89
N MET A 240 14.49 4.00 -9.08
CA MET A 240 14.33 4.39 -7.68
C MET A 240 15.56 4.05 -6.83
N VAL A 241 16.20 2.90 -7.08
CA VAL A 241 17.46 2.52 -6.42
C VAL A 241 18.54 3.58 -6.66
N HIS A 242 18.70 4.05 -7.89
CA HIS A 242 19.69 5.09 -8.20
C HIS A 242 19.38 6.44 -7.55
N ILE A 243 18.09 6.75 -7.26
CA ILE A 243 17.69 8.02 -6.65
C ILE A 243 17.80 7.98 -5.12
N PHE A 244 17.33 6.88 -4.50
CA PHE A 244 17.15 6.80 -3.06
C PHE A 244 18.19 5.94 -2.35
N ASN A 245 18.93 5.09 -3.09
CA ASN A 245 19.93 4.16 -2.55
C ASN A 245 19.42 3.37 -1.32
N PRO A 246 18.29 2.63 -1.43
CA PRO A 246 17.70 1.96 -0.29
C PRO A 246 18.51 0.73 0.14
N GLN A 247 18.37 0.35 1.40
CA GLN A 247 18.87 -0.93 1.92
C GLN A 247 17.95 -2.09 1.51
N LEU A 248 16.63 -1.81 1.43
CA LEU A 248 15.60 -2.81 1.19
C LEU A 248 14.53 -2.29 0.22
N ILE A 249 14.19 -3.14 -0.73
CA ILE A 249 12.94 -3.03 -1.50
C ILE A 249 11.96 -4.04 -0.92
N LEU A 250 10.79 -3.56 -0.50
CA LEU A 250 9.71 -4.37 0.06
C LEU A 250 8.57 -4.48 -0.93
N ILE A 251 8.20 -5.70 -1.33
CA ILE A 251 7.12 -5.96 -2.27
C ILE A 251 5.89 -6.46 -1.51
N GLY A 252 4.84 -5.65 -1.52
CA GLY A 252 3.52 -5.96 -0.97
C GLY A 252 2.47 -6.19 -2.05
N GLY A 253 1.21 -6.35 -1.63
CA GLY A 253 0.07 -6.63 -2.49
C GLY A 253 -0.26 -8.12 -2.59
N GLY A 254 -1.38 -8.45 -3.22
CA GLY A 254 -1.95 -9.80 -3.22
C GLY A 254 -1.08 -10.89 -3.86
N VAL A 255 -0.08 -10.50 -4.64
CA VAL A 255 0.85 -11.43 -5.34
C VAL A 255 2.18 -11.61 -4.62
N SER A 256 2.44 -10.86 -3.54
CA SER A 256 3.76 -10.82 -2.87
C SER A 256 4.21 -12.14 -2.24
N ALA A 257 3.28 -13.07 -1.99
CA ALA A 257 3.61 -14.41 -1.47
C ALA A 257 4.37 -15.30 -2.47
N GLN A 258 4.45 -14.90 -3.75
CA GLN A 258 5.08 -15.67 -4.83
C GLN A 258 6.59 -15.50 -4.84
N GLN A 259 7.27 -16.22 -3.93
CA GLN A 259 8.72 -16.06 -3.71
C GLN A 259 9.53 -16.39 -4.98
N LYS A 260 9.39 -17.59 -5.52
CA LYS A 260 10.18 -18.07 -6.67
C LYS A 260 9.79 -17.43 -8.00
N LEU A 261 8.51 -17.14 -8.19
CA LEU A 261 7.98 -16.65 -9.47
C LEU A 261 7.92 -15.12 -9.54
N LEU A 262 8.14 -14.43 -8.42
CA LEU A 262 8.07 -12.97 -8.36
C LEU A 262 9.27 -12.35 -7.64
N ILE A 263 9.46 -12.63 -6.35
CA ILE A 263 10.44 -11.91 -5.53
C ILE A 263 11.87 -12.18 -5.99
N GLU A 264 12.23 -13.44 -6.17
CA GLU A 264 13.58 -13.83 -6.62
C GLU A 264 13.92 -13.29 -8.02
N PRO A 265 13.05 -13.40 -9.05
CA PRO A 265 13.28 -12.75 -10.34
C PRO A 265 13.43 -11.23 -10.26
N ILE A 266 12.55 -10.54 -9.50
CA ILE A 266 12.68 -9.09 -9.31
C ILE A 266 14.03 -8.75 -8.67
N ALA A 267 14.44 -9.45 -7.62
CA ALA A 267 15.71 -9.21 -6.94
C ALA A 267 16.90 -9.37 -7.89
N ALA A 268 16.90 -10.44 -8.69
CA ALA A 268 17.97 -10.71 -9.67
C ALA A 268 18.02 -9.60 -10.74
N LYS A 269 16.87 -9.25 -11.31
CA LYS A 269 16.75 -8.26 -12.39
C LYS A 269 17.07 -6.83 -11.93
N VAL A 270 16.64 -6.44 -10.74
CA VAL A 270 16.99 -5.13 -10.15
C VAL A 270 18.51 -5.04 -9.96
N LYS A 271 19.13 -6.04 -9.32
CA LYS A 271 20.58 -6.06 -9.09
C LYS A 271 21.39 -6.05 -10.38
N ALA A 272 20.89 -6.69 -11.44
CA ALA A 272 21.53 -6.67 -12.76
C ALA A 272 21.35 -5.33 -13.50
N SER A 273 20.34 -4.54 -13.14
CA SER A 273 19.97 -3.28 -13.83
C SER A 273 20.55 -2.03 -13.18
N VAL A 274 21.15 -2.15 -11.99
CA VAL A 274 21.73 -1.00 -11.28
C VAL A 274 23.26 -1.03 -11.34
N MET A 275 23.90 0.14 -11.10
CA MET A 275 25.35 0.20 -11.00
C MET A 275 25.84 -0.71 -9.84
N PRO A 276 27.00 -1.41 -10.00
CA PRO A 276 27.44 -2.44 -9.03
C PRO A 276 27.47 -1.98 -7.57
N ALA A 277 27.87 -0.74 -7.31
CA ALA A 277 27.89 -0.19 -5.95
C ALA A 277 26.49 -0.07 -5.31
N PHE A 278 25.42 0.05 -6.10
CA PHE A 278 24.04 0.09 -5.60
C PHE A 278 23.46 -1.31 -5.40
N ALA A 279 24.01 -2.32 -6.06
CA ALA A 279 23.57 -3.69 -5.89
C ALA A 279 24.15 -4.32 -4.60
N GLU A 280 25.27 -3.79 -4.11
CA GLU A 280 25.92 -4.27 -2.90
C GLU A 280 25.06 -4.00 -1.66
N GLY A 281 24.72 -5.05 -0.91
CA GLY A 281 23.88 -4.94 0.28
C GLY A 281 22.39 -4.68 0.02
N LEU A 282 21.97 -4.42 -1.24
CA LEU A 282 20.54 -4.24 -1.56
C LEU A 282 19.78 -5.55 -1.39
N GLU A 283 18.69 -5.50 -0.64
CA GLU A 283 17.79 -6.63 -0.46
C GLU A 283 16.42 -6.38 -1.13
N VAL A 284 15.75 -7.46 -1.54
CA VAL A 284 14.35 -7.43 -2.00
C VAL A 284 13.59 -8.50 -1.24
N ARG A 285 12.53 -8.12 -0.55
CA ARG A 285 11.74 -9.02 0.29
C ARG A 285 10.24 -8.86 0.03
N ALA A 286 9.49 -9.92 0.31
CA ALA A 286 8.04 -9.86 0.40
C ALA A 286 7.59 -9.23 1.72
N ALA A 287 6.50 -8.46 1.70
CA ALA A 287 5.79 -8.01 2.87
C ALA A 287 5.19 -9.19 3.66
N GLN A 288 5.15 -9.13 4.98
CA GLN A 288 4.74 -10.22 5.86
C GLN A 288 3.44 -9.96 6.61
N LEU A 289 3.05 -8.70 6.83
CA LEU A 289 1.85 -8.36 7.60
C LEU A 289 0.55 -8.49 6.80
N HIS A 290 0.64 -8.75 5.50
CA HIS A 290 -0.50 -8.98 4.62
C HIS A 290 -1.59 -7.90 4.79
N ASN A 291 -2.82 -8.32 5.11
CA ASN A 291 -3.98 -7.45 5.26
C ASN A 291 -3.95 -6.55 6.52
N ASP A 292 -3.07 -6.81 7.46
CA ASP A 292 -2.97 -6.02 8.70
C ASP A 292 -1.95 -4.86 8.56
N ALA A 293 -1.13 -4.86 7.48
CA ALA A 293 -0.04 -3.91 7.28
C ALA A 293 -0.50 -2.45 7.28
N GLY A 294 -1.59 -2.13 6.57
CA GLY A 294 -2.15 -0.77 6.52
C GLY A 294 -2.56 -0.25 7.89
N MET A 295 -3.33 -1.05 8.62
CA MET A 295 -3.81 -0.71 9.96
C MET A 295 -2.67 -0.58 10.99
N VAL A 296 -1.74 -1.52 11.01
CA VAL A 296 -0.57 -1.49 11.90
C VAL A 296 0.32 -0.28 11.58
N GLY A 297 0.58 -0.04 10.30
CA GLY A 297 1.38 1.10 9.87
C GLY A 297 0.72 2.45 10.14
N ALA A 298 -0.60 2.54 10.06
CA ALA A 298 -1.34 3.75 10.42
C ALA A 298 -1.17 4.10 11.91
N VAL A 299 -1.17 3.09 12.78
CA VAL A 299 -0.90 3.28 14.21
C VAL A 299 0.57 3.68 14.43
N TYR A 300 1.51 3.07 13.69
CA TYR A 300 2.91 3.48 13.80
C TYR A 300 3.13 4.92 13.31
N TYR A 301 2.49 5.32 12.21
CA TYR A 301 2.49 6.70 11.73
C TYR A 301 1.92 7.67 12.77
N PHE A 302 0.82 7.29 13.44
CA PHE A 302 0.25 8.07 14.54
C PHE A 302 1.29 8.27 15.65
N ARG A 303 1.96 7.22 16.09
CA ARG A 303 2.98 7.28 17.16
C ARG A 303 4.16 8.17 16.78
N GLN A 304 4.71 8.01 15.58
CA GLN A 304 5.82 8.84 15.10
C GLN A 304 5.44 10.33 15.00
N THR A 305 4.15 10.63 14.72
CA THR A 305 3.68 12.00 14.50
C THR A 305 3.28 12.69 15.81
N MET A 306 2.60 11.98 16.70
CA MET A 306 1.93 12.53 17.88
C MET A 306 2.67 12.24 19.20
N GLU A 307 3.39 11.14 19.28
CA GLU A 307 4.21 10.77 20.43
C GLU A 307 5.67 11.08 20.10
N LYS A 308 6.12 12.30 20.35
CA LYS A 308 7.56 12.62 20.29
C LYS A 308 8.24 11.91 21.44
N GLU A 309 9.09 10.96 21.12
CA GLU A 309 10.06 10.41 22.08
C GLU A 309 11.06 11.48 22.56
#